data_b4b3a3ff0c1c659b649630db14469fd9
#
_entry.id   b4b3a3ff0c1c659b649630db14469fd9
#
_cell.length_a   1.000
_cell.length_b   1.000
_cell.length_c   1.000
_cell.angle_alpha   90.00
_cell.angle_beta   90.00
_cell.angle_gamma   90.00
#
_symmetry.space_group_name_H-M   'P 1'
#
loop_
_entity.id
_entity.type
_entity.pdbx_description
1 polymer ?
#
loop_
_entity_poly.entity_id
_entity_poly.type
_entity_poly.pdbx_seq_one_letter_code
_entity_poly.pdbx_strand_id
1 'polypeptide(L)'
;MKKAKTGGLGRGLGALGLGKNVIVTGAASAEASAARAVSTTAPPAPQPGTPAEVPVEAIAPNPFQPRREFDEAALEELRESIVRHGILQPLSLRAIGAGRYELIAGERRLRAAKLAGLSTVPAVFRTASDAEMAEMAIIENIQREELNPIEEAHAYQRLLTEFRLSQEELARRVARSRSAIANSVRLLRLAEEVQAFIANGVLTMGQVRPLLAIESRTLQREAAEYIQEHELSARGAEALVKRLSKDPNALKKTAQTAPKERTPDIFMRDAEERLTQRLGTKVRIQEGREQGKGRLEISYFSVDDLERLMGLLTGEGAEKEDKRAALRAISTQNFTV
;
A
#
# COMPACT_ATOMS: atom_id res chain seq x y z
N MET A 1 -59.95 10.72 -13.90
CA MET A 1 -60.33 9.83 -15.03
C MET A 1 -59.08 9.04 -15.37
N LYS A 2 -59.01 7.78 -14.92
CA LYS A 2 -59.21 6.52 -15.70
C LYS A 2 -58.25 6.52 -16.93
N LYS A 3 -57.22 5.61 -17.07
CA LYS A 3 -57.39 4.16 -17.16
C LYS A 3 -56.03 3.46 -17.00
N ALA A 4 -56.04 2.42 -16.21
CA ALA A 4 -55.09 1.32 -16.24
C ALA A 4 -55.25 0.51 -17.52
N LYS A 5 -54.15 -0.13 -17.99
CA LYS A 5 -54.27 -1.34 -18.81
C LYS A 5 -53.13 -2.29 -18.48
N THR A 6 -53.54 -3.35 -17.87
CA THR A 6 -52.92 -4.65 -17.70
C THR A 6 -52.80 -5.42 -19.01
N GLY A 7 -51.82 -6.30 -19.05
CA GLY A 7 -51.93 -7.56 -19.83
C GLY A 7 -50.87 -7.78 -20.84
N GLY A 8 -50.11 -8.85 -20.68
CA GLY A 8 -49.98 -9.91 -21.55
C GLY A 8 -48.69 -10.70 -21.44
N LEU A 9 -48.70 -11.71 -20.57
CA LEU A 9 -47.79 -12.86 -20.68
C LEU A 9 -48.20 -13.70 -21.92
N GLY A 10 -47.19 -14.18 -22.64
CA GLY A 10 -47.38 -15.42 -23.38
C GLY A 10 -46.96 -15.37 -24.85
N ARG A 11 -46.19 -16.35 -25.20
CA ARG A 11 -45.90 -16.95 -26.50
C ARG A 11 -44.51 -16.71 -27.08
N GLY A 12 -43.78 -17.85 -27.11
CA GLY A 12 -42.57 -17.97 -27.90
C GLY A 12 -41.62 -19.11 -27.56
N LEU A 13 -42.12 -20.20 -26.98
CA LEU A 13 -41.42 -21.49 -26.98
C LEU A 13 -41.85 -22.29 -28.22
N GLY A 14 -40.98 -22.32 -29.24
CA GLY A 14 -41.28 -23.13 -30.41
C GLY A 14 -40.31 -22.97 -31.54
N ALA A 15 -39.08 -23.40 -31.36
CA ALA A 15 -38.16 -23.72 -32.45
C ALA A 15 -36.90 -24.46 -31.97
N LEU A 16 -37.09 -25.59 -31.30
CA LEU A 16 -36.05 -26.62 -31.16
C LEU A 16 -36.51 -27.82 -32.01
N GLY A 17 -36.05 -27.78 -33.26
CA GLY A 17 -36.20 -28.88 -34.19
C GLY A 17 -35.35 -30.07 -33.82
N LEU A 18 -35.92 -31.02 -33.13
CA LEU A 18 -35.38 -32.37 -32.96
C LEU A 18 -35.77 -33.19 -34.19
N GLY A 19 -34.86 -33.29 -35.15
CA GLY A 19 -34.89 -34.22 -36.27
C GLY A 19 -34.32 -35.57 -35.88
N LYS A 20 -35.19 -36.54 -35.83
CA LYS A 20 -34.92 -38.01 -35.80
C LYS A 20 -34.09 -38.42 -36.99
N ASN A 21 -33.09 -39.28 -36.81
CA ASN A 21 -32.79 -40.21 -37.85
C ASN A 21 -32.06 -41.48 -37.50
N VAL A 22 -32.67 -42.46 -37.65
CA VAL A 22 -32.54 -43.65 -38.54
C VAL A 22 -31.21 -44.38 -38.43
N ILE A 23 -31.37 -45.55 -37.77
CA ILE A 23 -30.42 -46.68 -37.76
C ILE A 23 -30.50 -47.40 -39.06
N VAL A 24 -29.35 -47.65 -39.73
CA VAL A 24 -29.22 -48.68 -40.75
C VAL A 24 -28.02 -49.53 -40.41
N THR A 25 -28.33 -50.76 -40.08
CA THR A 25 -27.40 -51.91 -39.96
C THR A 25 -26.98 -52.41 -41.35
N GLY A 26 -25.72 -52.71 -41.52
CA GLY A 26 -25.19 -53.40 -42.67
C GLY A 26 -23.77 -53.90 -42.45
N ALA A 27 -23.65 -55.19 -42.24
CA ALA A 27 -22.41 -55.92 -42.09
C ALA A 27 -21.65 -56.11 -43.42
N ALA A 28 -20.36 -56.16 -43.39
CA ALA A 28 -19.45 -57.19 -43.87
C ALA A 28 -18.12 -56.69 -44.46
N SER A 29 -17.08 -57.23 -43.89
CA SER A 29 -15.85 -57.80 -44.48
C SER A 29 -14.89 -56.95 -45.32
N ALA A 30 -13.69 -56.99 -44.88
CA ALA A 30 -12.49 -57.47 -45.55
C ALA A 30 -11.25 -56.56 -45.40
N GLU A 31 -10.25 -57.17 -44.90
CA GLU A 31 -8.81 -56.83 -44.82
C GLU A 31 -8.27 -55.96 -45.94
N ALA A 32 -7.58 -54.86 -45.53
CA ALA A 32 -6.42 -54.38 -46.28
C ALA A 32 -5.50 -53.63 -45.30
N SER A 33 -4.43 -54.30 -44.97
CA SER A 33 -3.21 -53.75 -44.43
C SER A 33 -2.69 -52.66 -45.37
N ALA A 34 -2.65 -51.41 -44.88
CA ALA A 34 -1.89 -50.37 -45.52
C ALA A 34 -1.24 -49.48 -44.44
N ALA A 35 0.07 -49.41 -44.50
CA ALA A 35 0.94 -48.64 -43.69
C ALA A 35 0.45 -47.22 -43.44
N ARG A 36 0.12 -46.93 -42.20
CA ARG A 36 -0.21 -45.57 -41.75
C ARG A 36 1.10 -44.79 -41.64
N ALA A 37 1.43 -44.09 -42.72
CA ALA A 37 2.44 -43.05 -42.69
C ALA A 37 2.07 -42.10 -41.54
N VAL A 38 2.93 -42.00 -40.56
CA VAL A 38 2.89 -41.02 -39.49
C VAL A 38 3.13 -39.68 -40.17
N SER A 39 2.07 -39.04 -40.62
CA SER A 39 2.09 -37.63 -40.98
C SER A 39 2.36 -36.86 -39.68
N THR A 40 3.58 -36.44 -39.48
CA THR A 40 3.97 -35.41 -38.53
C THR A 40 3.33 -34.06 -39.00
N THR A 41 2.03 -33.97 -38.87
CA THR A 41 1.35 -32.68 -38.96
C THR A 41 1.77 -31.92 -37.70
N ALA A 42 2.54 -30.88 -37.88
CA ALA A 42 2.78 -29.89 -36.84
C ALA A 42 1.42 -29.50 -36.23
N PRO A 43 1.29 -29.41 -34.91
CA PRO A 43 0.03 -29.06 -34.29
C PRO A 43 -0.44 -27.71 -34.87
N PRO A 44 -1.75 -27.58 -35.17
CA PRO A 44 -2.28 -26.34 -35.69
C PRO A 44 -1.89 -25.19 -34.77
N ALA A 45 -1.50 -24.07 -35.39
CA ALA A 45 -1.13 -22.88 -34.64
C ALA A 45 -2.25 -22.51 -33.65
N PRO A 46 -1.94 -22.36 -32.36
CA PRO A 46 -2.95 -22.13 -31.32
C PRO A 46 -3.72 -20.85 -31.62
N GLN A 47 -5.04 -20.99 -31.64
CA GLN A 47 -5.93 -19.85 -31.92
C GLN A 47 -5.97 -18.90 -30.70
N PRO A 48 -5.94 -17.57 -30.90
CA PRO A 48 -6.07 -16.62 -29.81
C PRO A 48 -7.35 -16.85 -28.99
N GLY A 49 -7.22 -16.88 -27.67
CA GLY A 49 -8.35 -16.96 -26.75
C GLY A 49 -8.81 -18.36 -26.36
N THR A 50 -8.38 -19.44 -27.02
CA THR A 50 -8.71 -20.82 -26.63
C THR A 50 -7.64 -21.39 -25.72
N PRO A 51 -8.00 -22.01 -24.54
CA PRO A 51 -7.04 -22.71 -23.72
C PRO A 51 -6.50 -23.94 -24.47
N ALA A 52 -5.18 -24.09 -24.48
CA ALA A 52 -4.48 -25.24 -25.05
C ALA A 52 -3.39 -25.74 -24.11
N GLU A 53 -3.12 -27.04 -24.14
CA GLU A 53 -2.00 -27.64 -23.42
C GLU A 53 -0.70 -27.36 -24.15
N VAL A 54 0.28 -26.79 -23.44
CA VAL A 54 1.58 -26.41 -23.98
C VAL A 54 2.70 -27.11 -23.21
N PRO A 55 3.70 -27.70 -23.89
CA PRO A 55 4.86 -28.28 -23.21
C PRO A 55 5.61 -27.21 -22.41
N VAL A 56 5.93 -27.52 -21.17
CA VAL A 56 6.62 -26.59 -20.25
C VAL A 56 7.98 -26.17 -20.78
N GLU A 57 8.69 -27.09 -21.48
CA GLU A 57 10.00 -26.84 -22.10
C GLU A 57 9.93 -25.86 -23.28
N ALA A 58 8.77 -25.75 -23.94
CA ALA A 58 8.58 -24.85 -25.05
C ALA A 58 8.33 -23.40 -24.62
N ILE A 59 8.20 -23.14 -23.31
CA ILE A 59 7.87 -21.82 -22.75
C ILE A 59 9.12 -21.14 -22.23
N ALA A 60 9.49 -20.03 -22.87
CA ALA A 60 10.53 -19.11 -22.39
C ALA A 60 9.94 -18.15 -21.35
N PRO A 61 10.68 -17.79 -20.28
CA PRO A 61 10.26 -16.79 -19.33
C PRO A 61 10.18 -15.41 -19.97
N ASN A 62 9.41 -14.49 -19.37
CA ASN A 62 9.29 -13.11 -19.85
C ASN A 62 10.59 -12.33 -19.62
N PRO A 63 11.28 -11.82 -20.66
CA PRO A 63 12.51 -11.06 -20.51
C PRO A 63 12.31 -9.72 -19.81
N PHE A 64 11.07 -9.20 -19.77
CA PHE A 64 10.71 -7.92 -19.16
C PHE A 64 10.24 -8.04 -17.71
N GLN A 65 10.26 -9.26 -17.12
CA GLN A 65 9.84 -9.48 -15.73
C GLN A 65 10.79 -8.78 -14.75
N PRO A 66 10.31 -7.85 -13.93
CA PRO A 66 11.14 -7.12 -12.96
C PRO A 66 11.49 -7.98 -11.73
N ARG A 67 10.67 -8.99 -11.40
CA ARG A 67 10.86 -9.82 -10.21
C ARG A 67 11.90 -10.89 -10.42
N ARG A 68 13.05 -10.76 -9.75
CA ARG A 68 14.14 -11.77 -9.76
C ARG A 68 14.11 -12.67 -8.52
N GLU A 69 13.62 -12.16 -7.41
CA GLU A 69 13.54 -12.89 -6.14
C GLU A 69 12.12 -13.42 -5.92
N PHE A 70 12.02 -14.69 -5.63
CA PHE A 70 10.76 -15.36 -5.33
C PHE A 70 10.91 -16.01 -3.96
N ASP A 71 9.94 -15.83 -3.12
CA ASP A 71 9.83 -16.52 -1.85
C ASP A 71 9.69 -18.02 -2.11
N GLU A 72 10.68 -18.78 -1.69
CA GLU A 72 10.77 -20.24 -1.90
C GLU A 72 9.63 -20.97 -1.17
N ALA A 73 9.27 -20.51 0.05
CA ALA A 73 8.17 -21.11 0.80
C ALA A 73 6.82 -20.93 0.09
N ALA A 74 6.55 -19.71 -0.39
CA ALA A 74 5.33 -19.43 -1.15
C ALA A 74 5.30 -20.08 -2.53
N LEU A 75 6.47 -20.42 -3.11
CA LEU A 75 6.55 -21.17 -4.36
C LEU A 75 6.29 -22.67 -4.12
N GLU A 76 6.79 -23.21 -3.02
CA GLU A 76 6.57 -24.61 -2.62
C GLU A 76 5.09 -24.87 -2.28
N GLU A 77 4.43 -23.96 -1.57
CA GLU A 77 2.98 -24.03 -1.31
C GLU A 77 2.18 -24.07 -2.62
N LEU A 78 2.57 -23.22 -3.59
CA LEU A 78 1.94 -23.22 -4.91
C LEU A 78 2.21 -24.51 -5.68
N ARG A 79 3.41 -25.09 -5.58
CA ARG A 79 3.77 -26.39 -6.15
C ARG A 79 2.85 -27.49 -5.62
N GLU A 80 2.67 -27.58 -4.29
CA GLU A 80 1.78 -28.55 -3.67
C GLU A 80 0.32 -28.39 -4.13
N SER A 81 -0.14 -27.14 -4.26
CA SER A 81 -1.49 -26.85 -4.77
C SER A 81 -1.64 -27.34 -6.23
N ILE A 82 -0.63 -27.09 -7.06
CA ILE A 82 -0.62 -27.52 -8.47
C ILE A 82 -0.60 -29.04 -8.58
N VAL A 83 0.15 -29.75 -7.72
CA VAL A 83 0.16 -31.21 -7.70
C VAL A 83 -1.21 -31.79 -7.34
N ARG A 84 -1.93 -31.14 -6.43
CA ARG A 84 -3.27 -31.61 -5.97
C ARG A 84 -4.40 -31.27 -6.91
N HIS A 85 -4.40 -30.09 -7.49
CA HIS A 85 -5.56 -29.52 -8.22
C HIS A 85 -5.26 -29.16 -9.68
N GLY A 86 -4.01 -29.31 -10.12
CA GLY A 86 -3.58 -28.81 -11.42
C GLY A 86 -3.52 -27.27 -11.46
N ILE A 87 -3.31 -26.74 -12.65
CA ILE A 87 -3.29 -25.29 -12.89
C ILE A 87 -4.72 -24.85 -13.25
N LEU A 88 -5.45 -24.28 -12.26
CA LEU A 88 -6.82 -23.81 -12.45
C LEU A 88 -6.89 -22.57 -13.35
N GLN A 89 -5.92 -21.68 -13.26
CA GLN A 89 -5.84 -20.46 -14.06
C GLN A 89 -4.77 -20.62 -15.14
N PRO A 90 -5.11 -20.66 -16.44
CA PRO A 90 -4.15 -20.83 -17.53
C PRO A 90 -3.07 -19.76 -17.55
N LEU A 91 -1.88 -20.11 -18.06
CA LEU A 91 -0.83 -19.17 -18.35
C LEU A 91 -1.20 -18.31 -19.57
N SER A 92 -0.72 -17.06 -19.63
CA SER A 92 -0.86 -16.24 -20.83
C SER A 92 0.46 -16.30 -21.62
N LEU A 93 0.40 -16.77 -22.87
CA LEU A 93 1.53 -16.96 -23.74
C LEU A 93 1.39 -16.19 -25.04
N ARG A 94 2.52 -15.88 -25.69
CA ARG A 94 2.58 -15.49 -27.12
C ARG A 94 3.42 -16.47 -27.91
N ALA A 95 3.09 -16.68 -29.15
CA ALA A 95 3.89 -17.50 -30.06
C ALA A 95 5.06 -16.67 -30.61
N ILE A 96 6.29 -17.21 -30.51
CA ILE A 96 7.50 -16.58 -31.09
C ILE A 96 8.03 -17.35 -32.30
N GLY A 97 7.23 -18.32 -32.80
CA GLY A 97 7.57 -19.15 -33.95
C GLY A 97 8.20 -20.48 -33.60
N ALA A 98 8.23 -21.40 -34.58
CA ALA A 98 8.84 -22.72 -34.45
C ALA A 98 8.38 -23.57 -33.23
N GLY A 99 7.11 -23.44 -32.81
CA GLY A 99 6.55 -24.18 -31.66
C GLY A 99 7.11 -23.71 -30.32
N ARG A 100 7.74 -22.55 -30.27
CA ARG A 100 8.20 -21.89 -29.04
C ARG A 100 7.27 -20.77 -28.63
N TYR A 101 7.14 -20.59 -27.36
CA TYR A 101 6.23 -19.62 -26.74
C TYR A 101 6.97 -18.78 -25.71
N GLU A 102 6.50 -17.58 -25.50
CA GLU A 102 7.03 -16.67 -24.49
C GLU A 102 5.94 -16.32 -23.49
N LEU A 103 6.27 -16.31 -22.23
CA LEU A 103 5.35 -16.04 -21.16
C LEU A 103 4.99 -14.56 -21.09
N ILE A 104 3.69 -14.23 -21.18
CA ILE A 104 3.16 -12.89 -20.93
C ILE A 104 2.89 -12.71 -19.44
N ALA A 105 2.16 -13.66 -18.82
CA ALA A 105 1.81 -13.62 -17.40
C ALA A 105 1.69 -15.04 -16.82
N GLY A 106 2.09 -15.19 -15.55
CA GLY A 106 2.00 -16.45 -14.79
C GLY A 106 3.36 -17.06 -14.43
N GLU A 107 4.42 -16.26 -14.25
CA GLU A 107 5.80 -16.73 -13.93
C GLU A 107 5.83 -17.69 -12.72
N ARG A 108 5.13 -17.34 -11.61
CA ARG A 108 5.07 -18.20 -10.43
C ARG A 108 4.45 -19.56 -10.75
N ARG A 109 3.38 -19.59 -11.56
CA ARG A 109 2.72 -20.84 -11.99
C ARG A 109 3.61 -21.66 -12.89
N LEU A 110 4.34 -21.05 -13.82
CA LEU A 110 5.29 -21.73 -14.68
C LEU A 110 6.42 -22.36 -13.85
N ARG A 111 7.00 -21.63 -12.90
CA ARG A 111 8.06 -22.16 -12.01
C ARG A 111 7.54 -23.27 -11.12
N ALA A 112 6.39 -23.10 -10.49
CA ALA A 112 5.80 -24.14 -9.66
C ALA A 112 5.41 -25.38 -10.48
N ALA A 113 4.96 -25.24 -11.73
CA ALA A 113 4.73 -26.35 -12.65
C ALA A 113 6.01 -27.11 -13.00
N LYS A 114 7.12 -26.39 -13.22
CA LYS A 114 8.45 -27.01 -13.42
C LYS A 114 8.90 -27.79 -12.19
N LEU A 115 8.75 -27.22 -11.00
CA LEU A 115 9.06 -27.90 -9.73
C LEU A 115 8.14 -29.09 -9.45
N ALA A 116 6.88 -29.04 -9.90
CA ALA A 116 5.93 -30.14 -9.81
C ALA A 116 6.18 -31.24 -10.85
N GLY A 117 7.11 -31.07 -11.80
CA GLY A 117 7.43 -32.04 -12.83
C GLY A 117 6.33 -32.19 -13.91
N LEU A 118 5.48 -31.16 -14.11
CA LEU A 118 4.47 -31.20 -15.15
C LEU A 118 5.13 -31.12 -16.54
N SER A 119 4.69 -32.01 -17.47
CA SER A 119 5.13 -31.98 -18.86
C SER A 119 4.41 -30.92 -19.69
N THR A 120 3.14 -30.63 -19.38
CA THR A 120 2.32 -29.64 -20.06
C THR A 120 1.61 -28.73 -19.06
N VAL A 121 1.21 -27.56 -19.52
CA VAL A 121 0.45 -26.57 -18.74
C VAL A 121 -0.65 -25.95 -19.59
N PRO A 122 -1.82 -25.67 -19.03
CA PRO A 122 -2.89 -24.97 -19.74
C PRO A 122 -2.48 -23.51 -19.99
N ALA A 123 -2.60 -23.06 -21.23
CA ALA A 123 -2.22 -21.72 -21.65
C ALA A 123 -3.26 -21.11 -22.59
N VAL A 124 -3.40 -19.78 -22.51
CA VAL A 124 -4.19 -18.97 -23.45
C VAL A 124 -3.23 -18.12 -24.26
N PHE A 125 -3.41 -18.14 -25.58
CA PHE A 125 -2.57 -17.40 -26.50
C PHE A 125 -3.09 -15.98 -26.69
N ARG A 126 -2.16 -15.02 -26.67
CA ARG A 126 -2.43 -13.62 -27.03
C ARG A 126 -1.40 -13.16 -28.06
N THR A 127 -1.88 -12.38 -28.98
CA THR A 127 -1.00 -11.60 -29.85
C THR A 127 -0.54 -10.37 -29.09
N ALA A 128 0.74 -10.24 -28.83
CA ALA A 128 1.31 -9.07 -28.18
C ALA A 128 2.68 -8.78 -28.79
N SER A 129 2.94 -7.54 -29.12
CA SER A 129 4.26 -7.03 -29.46
C SER A 129 5.16 -6.97 -28.22
N ASP A 130 6.47 -6.83 -28.40
CA ASP A 130 7.42 -6.65 -27.31
C ASP A 130 7.07 -5.43 -26.43
N ALA A 131 6.63 -4.35 -27.09
CA ALA A 131 6.20 -3.13 -26.40
C ALA A 131 4.96 -3.40 -25.52
N GLU A 132 3.94 -4.08 -26.04
CA GLU A 132 2.74 -4.42 -25.26
C GLU A 132 3.05 -5.40 -24.13
N MET A 133 3.99 -6.33 -24.32
CA MET A 133 4.44 -7.22 -23.24
C MET A 133 5.14 -6.46 -22.12
N ALA A 134 6.07 -5.55 -22.48
CA ALA A 134 6.76 -4.74 -21.50
C ALA A 134 5.78 -3.81 -20.75
N GLU A 135 4.82 -3.22 -21.46
CA GLU A 135 3.74 -2.42 -20.86
C GLU A 135 2.92 -3.25 -19.85
N MET A 136 2.45 -4.43 -20.27
CA MET A 136 1.66 -5.31 -19.39
C MET A 136 2.44 -5.75 -18.15
N ALA A 137 3.74 -6.03 -18.28
CA ALA A 137 4.60 -6.39 -17.16
C ALA A 137 4.74 -5.23 -16.14
N ILE A 138 4.85 -3.99 -16.60
CA ILE A 138 4.90 -2.82 -15.73
C ILE A 138 3.54 -2.60 -15.04
N ILE A 139 2.43 -2.72 -15.76
CA ILE A 139 1.08 -2.54 -15.20
C ILE A 139 0.79 -3.62 -14.14
N GLU A 140 1.16 -4.89 -14.42
CA GLU A 140 1.01 -5.98 -13.42
C GLU A 140 1.81 -5.66 -12.16
N ASN A 141 3.04 -5.18 -12.32
CA ASN A 141 3.89 -4.83 -11.19
C ASN A 141 3.32 -3.66 -10.36
N ILE A 142 2.72 -2.66 -11.01
CA ILE A 142 2.06 -1.52 -10.32
C ILE A 142 0.85 -1.97 -9.47
N GLN A 143 0.18 -3.06 -9.85
CA GLN A 143 -0.98 -3.58 -9.12
C GLN A 143 -0.61 -4.38 -7.86
N ARG A 144 0.69 -4.46 -7.53
CA ARG A 144 1.16 -5.11 -6.30
C ARG A 144 1.01 -4.16 -5.11
N GLU A 145 0.70 -4.74 -3.96
CA GLU A 145 0.49 -3.99 -2.71
C GLU A 145 1.80 -3.48 -2.07
N GLU A 146 2.97 -3.95 -2.54
CA GLU A 146 4.27 -3.72 -1.89
C GLU A 146 5.11 -2.59 -2.51
N LEU A 147 4.61 -1.88 -3.54
CA LEU A 147 5.38 -0.80 -4.17
C LEU A 147 5.45 0.45 -3.30
N ASN A 148 6.66 0.98 -3.14
CA ASN A 148 6.81 2.29 -2.52
C ASN A 148 6.35 3.43 -3.47
N PRO A 149 5.97 4.62 -2.93
CA PRO A 149 5.43 5.70 -3.76
C PRO A 149 6.38 6.23 -4.85
N ILE A 150 7.69 6.08 -4.67
CA ILE A 150 8.70 6.51 -5.65
C ILE A 150 8.85 5.49 -6.77
N GLU A 151 8.82 4.18 -6.44
CA GLU A 151 8.78 3.12 -7.46
C GLU A 151 7.53 3.20 -8.32
N GLU A 152 6.37 3.42 -7.69
CA GLU A 152 5.11 3.66 -8.41
C GLU A 152 5.22 4.87 -9.36
N ALA A 153 5.81 5.96 -8.90
CA ALA A 153 6.02 7.16 -9.72
C ALA A 153 6.94 6.91 -10.92
N HIS A 154 8.03 6.16 -10.73
CA HIS A 154 8.92 5.75 -11.82
C HIS A 154 8.23 4.85 -12.83
N ALA A 155 7.44 3.87 -12.37
CA ALA A 155 6.67 3.01 -13.25
C ALA A 155 5.66 3.81 -14.09
N TYR A 156 4.95 4.76 -13.49
CA TYR A 156 4.07 5.68 -14.25
C TYR A 156 4.84 6.53 -15.25
N GLN A 157 5.98 7.08 -14.85
CA GLN A 157 6.80 7.88 -15.75
C GLN A 157 7.24 7.06 -16.97
N ARG A 158 7.71 5.81 -16.77
CA ARG A 158 8.09 4.91 -17.87
C ARG A 158 6.93 4.67 -18.83
N LEU A 159 5.73 4.39 -18.31
CA LEU A 159 4.54 4.18 -19.12
C LEU A 159 4.17 5.42 -19.97
N LEU A 160 4.33 6.61 -19.39
CA LEU A 160 4.05 7.87 -20.11
C LEU A 160 5.10 8.19 -21.17
N THR A 161 6.41 7.90 -20.92
CA THR A 161 7.52 8.31 -21.80
C THR A 161 7.87 7.24 -22.82
N GLU A 162 8.08 5.99 -22.40
CA GLU A 162 8.52 4.89 -23.26
C GLU A 162 7.37 4.36 -24.13
N PHE A 163 6.17 4.24 -23.53
CA PHE A 163 4.98 3.71 -24.23
C PHE A 163 4.05 4.80 -24.75
N ARG A 164 4.40 6.08 -24.57
CA ARG A 164 3.66 7.24 -25.07
C ARG A 164 2.19 7.26 -24.68
N LEU A 165 1.85 6.68 -23.54
CA LEU A 165 0.49 6.72 -23.03
C LEU A 165 0.15 8.14 -22.54
N SER A 166 -1.08 8.56 -22.77
CA SER A 166 -1.60 9.75 -22.11
C SER A 166 -1.89 9.45 -20.64
N GLN A 167 -1.87 10.48 -19.79
CA GLN A 167 -2.22 10.31 -18.36
C GLN A 167 -3.64 9.75 -18.16
N GLU A 168 -4.55 10.02 -19.11
CA GLU A 168 -5.92 9.53 -19.05
C GLU A 168 -6.02 8.06 -19.42
N GLU A 169 -5.29 7.61 -20.43
CA GLU A 169 -5.22 6.18 -20.80
C GLU A 169 -4.58 5.36 -19.70
N LEU A 170 -3.46 5.87 -19.14
CA LEU A 170 -2.80 5.23 -18.01
C LEU A 170 -3.76 5.12 -16.81
N ALA A 171 -4.49 6.18 -16.48
CA ALA A 171 -5.46 6.20 -15.39
C ALA A 171 -6.52 5.10 -15.53
N ARG A 172 -7.04 4.92 -16.74
CA ARG A 172 -8.01 3.84 -17.04
C ARG A 172 -7.40 2.45 -16.88
N ARG A 173 -6.15 2.24 -17.35
CA ARG A 173 -5.47 0.93 -17.30
C ARG A 173 -5.10 0.48 -15.90
N VAL A 174 -4.69 1.43 -15.04
CA VAL A 174 -4.30 1.11 -13.65
C VAL A 174 -5.42 1.34 -12.63
N ALA A 175 -6.63 1.66 -13.07
CA ALA A 175 -7.79 1.96 -12.21
C ALA A 175 -7.52 3.03 -11.14
N ARG A 176 -6.77 4.08 -11.53
CA ARG A 176 -6.48 5.26 -10.68
C ARG A 176 -7.04 6.53 -11.31
N SER A 177 -7.16 7.61 -10.54
CA SER A 177 -7.52 8.90 -11.10
C SER A 177 -6.35 9.53 -11.85
N ARG A 178 -6.62 10.31 -12.92
CA ARG A 178 -5.60 11.09 -13.62
C ARG A 178 -4.81 12.00 -12.66
N SER A 179 -5.50 12.60 -11.68
CA SER A 179 -4.87 13.47 -10.69
C SER A 179 -3.92 12.71 -9.76
N ALA A 180 -4.24 11.45 -9.41
CA ALA A 180 -3.34 10.60 -8.62
C ALA A 180 -2.05 10.34 -9.37
N ILE A 181 -2.12 9.92 -10.63
CA ILE A 181 -0.95 9.68 -11.50
C ILE A 181 -0.10 10.95 -11.63
N ALA A 182 -0.73 12.08 -11.94
CA ALA A 182 -0.01 13.34 -12.07
C ALA A 182 0.70 13.74 -10.76
N ASN A 183 0.08 13.49 -9.61
CA ASN A 183 0.70 13.74 -8.31
C ASN A 183 1.86 12.79 -8.02
N SER A 184 1.73 11.50 -8.31
CA SER A 184 2.82 10.53 -8.15
C SER A 184 4.02 10.91 -9.02
N VAL A 185 3.82 11.17 -10.31
CA VAL A 185 4.91 11.55 -11.22
C VAL A 185 5.59 12.87 -10.78
N ARG A 186 4.84 13.81 -10.20
CA ARG A 186 5.44 15.05 -9.69
C ARG A 186 6.44 14.83 -8.56
N LEU A 187 6.34 13.73 -7.80
CA LEU A 187 7.31 13.41 -6.75
C LEU A 187 8.74 13.26 -7.26
N LEU A 188 8.90 12.80 -8.50
CA LEU A 188 10.20 12.64 -9.14
C LEU A 188 10.90 13.99 -9.44
N ARG A 189 10.21 15.13 -9.23
CA ARG A 189 10.80 16.46 -9.29
C ARG A 189 11.48 16.90 -8.00
N LEU A 190 11.22 16.19 -6.90
CA LEU A 190 11.87 16.44 -5.62
C LEU A 190 13.35 16.08 -5.68
N ALA A 191 14.15 16.64 -4.78
CA ALA A 191 15.53 16.25 -4.59
C ALA A 191 15.62 14.75 -4.26
N GLU A 192 16.70 14.07 -4.71
CA GLU A 192 16.85 12.62 -4.55
C GLU A 192 16.82 12.18 -3.08
N GLU A 193 17.38 12.99 -2.20
CA GLU A 193 17.37 12.72 -0.75
C GLU A 193 15.94 12.76 -0.19
N VAL A 194 15.10 13.70 -0.69
CA VAL A 194 13.69 13.77 -0.29
C VAL A 194 12.91 12.59 -0.84
N GLN A 195 13.22 12.13 -2.06
CA GLN A 195 12.64 10.92 -2.61
C GLN A 195 13.01 9.69 -1.76
N ALA A 196 14.27 9.60 -1.28
CA ALA A 196 14.70 8.54 -0.38
C ALA A 196 13.95 8.56 0.95
N PHE A 197 13.64 9.72 1.53
CA PHE A 197 12.82 9.82 2.73
C PHE A 197 11.40 9.26 2.53
N ILE A 198 10.82 9.49 1.34
CA ILE A 198 9.51 8.91 0.99
C ILE A 198 9.62 7.39 0.81
N ALA A 199 10.61 6.93 0.06
CA ALA A 199 10.81 5.51 -0.25
C ALA A 199 10.99 4.67 1.01
N ASN A 200 11.70 5.22 2.01
CA ASN A 200 11.96 4.58 3.30
C ASN A 200 10.85 4.83 4.35
N GLY A 201 9.77 5.51 3.99
CA GLY A 201 8.67 5.80 4.90
C GLY A 201 8.99 6.79 6.03
N VAL A 202 10.13 7.50 5.94
CA VAL A 202 10.56 8.52 6.92
C VAL A 202 9.63 9.72 6.88
N LEU A 203 9.22 10.13 5.68
CA LEU A 203 8.26 11.21 5.47
C LEU A 203 7.03 10.71 4.72
N THR A 204 5.87 11.17 5.14
CA THR A 204 4.60 10.86 4.49
C THR A 204 4.36 11.74 3.26
N MET A 205 3.52 11.27 2.33
CA MET A 205 3.09 12.03 1.15
C MET A 205 2.50 13.41 1.49
N GLY A 206 1.78 13.51 2.61
CA GLY A 206 1.20 14.77 3.08
C GLY A 206 2.25 15.80 3.49
N GLN A 207 3.36 15.35 4.08
CA GLN A 207 4.47 16.22 4.51
C GLN A 207 5.33 16.69 3.34
N VAL A 208 5.54 15.86 2.32
CA VAL A 208 6.45 16.19 1.20
C VAL A 208 5.77 16.91 0.04
N ARG A 209 4.45 16.74 -0.13
CA ARG A 209 3.71 17.39 -1.22
C ARG A 209 3.88 18.92 -1.27
N PRO A 210 3.88 19.65 -0.16
CA PRO A 210 4.16 21.09 -0.16
C PRO A 210 5.55 21.44 -0.69
N LEU A 211 6.57 20.58 -0.49
CA LEU A 211 7.95 20.80 -0.94
C LEU A 211 8.07 20.94 -2.46
N LEU A 212 7.10 20.41 -3.23
CA LEU A 212 7.04 20.59 -4.69
C LEU A 212 6.89 22.05 -5.14
N ALA A 213 6.52 22.95 -4.23
CA ALA A 213 6.44 24.38 -4.50
C ALA A 213 7.79 25.11 -4.38
N ILE A 214 8.82 24.42 -3.84
CA ILE A 214 10.17 24.95 -3.69
C ILE A 214 10.97 24.56 -4.94
N GLU A 215 11.56 25.53 -5.63
CA GLU A 215 12.34 25.26 -6.85
C GLU A 215 13.76 24.75 -6.52
N SER A 216 14.37 25.27 -5.45
CA SER A 216 15.73 24.92 -5.04
C SER A 216 15.77 23.53 -4.40
N ARG A 217 16.50 22.58 -5.01
CA ARG A 217 16.70 21.23 -4.48
C ARG A 217 17.38 21.20 -3.11
N THR A 218 18.33 22.12 -2.88
CA THR A 218 19.00 22.27 -1.58
C THR A 218 18.02 22.71 -0.50
N LEU A 219 17.15 23.67 -0.81
CA LEU A 219 16.13 24.14 0.12
C LEU A 219 15.03 23.08 0.34
N GLN A 220 14.70 22.26 -0.67
CA GLN A 220 13.81 21.12 -0.50
C GLN A 220 14.37 20.13 0.53
N ARG A 221 15.67 19.80 0.44
CA ARG A 221 16.35 18.92 1.37
C ARG A 221 16.37 19.51 2.78
N GLU A 222 16.85 20.75 2.94
CA GLU A 222 16.86 21.42 4.24
C GLU A 222 15.49 21.48 4.89
N ALA A 223 14.44 21.72 4.09
CA ALA A 223 13.06 21.74 4.57
C ALA A 223 12.56 20.34 4.96
N ALA A 224 12.93 19.28 4.22
CA ALA A 224 12.58 17.92 4.53
C ALA A 224 13.25 17.43 5.82
N GLU A 225 14.54 17.73 6.00
CA GLU A 225 15.29 17.47 7.22
C GLU A 225 14.63 18.17 8.42
N TYR A 226 14.27 19.45 8.27
CA TYR A 226 13.57 20.22 9.31
C TYR A 226 12.21 19.62 9.67
N ILE A 227 11.42 19.14 8.66
CA ILE A 227 10.13 18.47 8.88
C ILE A 227 10.32 17.19 9.68
N GLN A 228 11.36 16.41 9.37
CA GLN A 228 11.70 15.18 10.07
C GLN A 228 12.14 15.44 11.51
N GLU A 229 13.11 16.33 11.71
CA GLU A 229 13.67 16.63 13.04
C GLU A 229 12.65 17.17 14.03
N HIS A 230 11.69 17.96 13.51
CA HIS A 230 10.66 18.59 14.35
C HIS A 230 9.32 17.84 14.30
N GLU A 231 9.27 16.65 13.70
CA GLU A 231 8.08 15.81 13.56
C GLU A 231 6.83 16.58 13.09
N LEU A 232 7.02 17.48 12.11
CA LEU A 232 5.94 18.36 11.68
C LEU A 232 4.83 17.56 10.99
N SER A 233 3.59 17.88 11.35
CA SER A 233 2.43 17.37 10.63
C SER A 233 2.37 17.91 9.18
N ALA A 234 1.52 17.33 8.32
CA ALA A 234 1.32 17.83 6.95
C ALA A 234 0.95 19.33 6.91
N ARG A 235 0.12 19.79 7.85
CA ARG A 235 -0.23 21.22 8.00
C ARG A 235 0.97 22.07 8.44
N GLY A 236 1.83 21.50 9.30
CA GLY A 236 3.08 22.13 9.71
C GLY A 236 4.04 22.31 8.54
N ALA A 237 4.15 21.28 7.69
CA ALA A 237 4.95 21.31 6.46
C ALA A 237 4.42 22.37 5.46
N GLU A 238 3.10 22.46 5.27
CA GLU A 238 2.50 23.52 4.44
C GLU A 238 2.81 24.92 4.96
N ALA A 239 2.69 25.13 6.27
CA ALA A 239 3.00 26.41 6.90
C ALA A 239 4.49 26.75 6.77
N LEU A 240 5.38 25.77 6.91
CA LEU A 240 6.82 25.92 6.71
C LEU A 240 7.12 26.34 5.27
N VAL A 241 6.60 25.63 4.28
CA VAL A 241 6.83 25.95 2.86
C VAL A 241 6.29 27.32 2.50
N LYS A 242 5.11 27.70 3.00
CA LYS A 242 4.55 29.05 2.83
C LYS A 242 5.43 30.13 3.44
N ARG A 243 6.14 29.84 4.52
CA ARG A 243 7.12 30.75 5.14
C ARG A 243 8.39 30.84 4.31
N LEU A 244 8.89 29.69 3.80
CA LEU A 244 10.09 29.61 2.94
C LEU A 244 9.90 30.27 1.58
N SER A 245 8.69 30.25 1.02
CA SER A 245 8.38 30.95 -0.22
C SER A 245 8.41 32.48 -0.07
N LYS A 246 8.27 33.02 1.18
CA LYS A 246 8.40 34.44 1.47
C LYS A 246 9.83 34.83 1.87
N ASP A 247 10.53 33.98 2.60
CA ASP A 247 11.92 34.18 3.05
C ASP A 247 12.67 32.83 2.97
N PRO A 248 13.45 32.59 1.90
CA PRO A 248 14.23 31.36 1.75
C PRO A 248 15.23 31.11 2.89
N ASN A 249 15.63 32.14 3.62
CA ASN A 249 16.55 32.03 4.76
C ASN A 249 15.82 31.83 6.11
N ALA A 250 14.51 31.60 6.10
CA ALA A 250 13.73 31.44 7.33
C ALA A 250 14.18 30.23 8.17
N LEU A 251 14.71 29.16 7.57
CA LEU A 251 15.30 28.03 8.30
C LEU A 251 16.57 28.46 9.06
N LYS A 252 17.48 29.16 8.41
CA LYS A 252 18.74 29.63 9.02
C LYS A 252 18.48 30.63 10.14
N LYS A 253 17.49 31.50 9.97
CA LYS A 253 17.08 32.44 11.03
C LYS A 253 16.41 31.70 12.20
N THR A 254 15.66 30.64 11.94
CA THR A 254 15.04 29.82 12.99
C THR A 254 16.09 29.03 13.78
N ALA A 255 17.13 28.54 13.09
CA ALA A 255 18.28 27.90 13.76
C ALA A 255 19.09 28.87 14.61
N GLN A 256 19.16 30.15 14.22
CA GLN A 256 19.81 31.21 15.00
C GLN A 256 18.92 31.82 16.08
N THR A 257 17.57 31.73 15.89
CA THR A 257 16.54 32.23 16.83
C THR A 257 15.79 31.11 17.51
N ALA A 258 16.09 29.84 17.21
CA ALA A 258 15.73 28.77 18.11
C ALA A 258 16.24 29.20 19.48
N PRO A 259 15.37 29.36 20.51
CA PRO A 259 15.89 29.44 21.85
C PRO A 259 16.81 28.23 21.93
N LYS A 260 18.16 28.46 22.16
CA LYS A 260 18.99 27.37 22.70
C LYS A 260 18.02 26.69 23.68
N GLU A 261 17.67 25.44 23.44
CA GLU A 261 17.08 24.64 24.51
C GLU A 261 18.03 24.90 25.67
N ARG A 262 17.60 25.81 26.54
CA ARG A 262 18.22 25.96 27.83
C ARG A 262 18.05 24.55 28.36
N THR A 263 19.17 23.85 28.49
CA THR A 263 19.22 22.57 29.23
C THR A 263 18.27 22.80 30.39
N PRO A 264 17.11 22.09 30.47
CA PRO A 264 16.13 22.35 31.49
C PRO A 264 16.91 22.33 32.77
N ASP A 265 16.92 23.47 33.48
CA ASP A 265 17.72 23.67 34.68
C ASP A 265 17.46 22.43 35.53
N ILE A 266 18.52 21.70 35.93
CA ILE A 266 18.41 20.44 36.69
C ILE A 266 17.41 20.66 37.83
N PHE A 267 17.38 21.87 38.37
CA PHE A 267 16.41 22.33 39.36
C PHE A 267 14.95 22.29 38.87
N MET A 268 14.67 22.73 37.63
CA MET A 268 13.31 22.74 37.08
C MET A 268 12.80 21.31 36.81
N ARG A 269 13.66 20.42 36.34
CA ARG A 269 13.34 19.00 36.13
C ARG A 269 13.06 18.29 37.45
N ASP A 270 13.89 18.54 38.47
CA ASP A 270 13.66 18.01 39.82
C ASP A 270 12.34 18.55 40.42
N ALA A 271 12.05 19.83 40.19
CA ALA A 271 10.79 20.43 40.62
C ALA A 271 9.56 19.86 39.91
N GLU A 272 9.64 19.64 38.57
CA GLU A 272 8.59 18.97 37.80
C GLU A 272 8.34 17.54 38.31
N GLU A 273 9.40 16.79 38.58
CA GLU A 273 9.32 15.41 39.06
C GLU A 273 8.72 15.33 40.47
N ARG A 274 9.16 16.18 41.38
CA ARG A 274 8.58 16.26 42.71
C ARG A 274 7.11 16.67 42.71
N LEU A 275 6.74 17.64 41.88
CA LEU A 275 5.36 18.06 41.75
C LEU A 275 4.49 16.94 41.11
N THR A 276 5.01 16.25 40.10
CA THR A 276 4.34 15.12 39.46
C THR A 276 4.09 13.98 40.45
N GLN A 277 5.09 13.64 41.26
CA GLN A 277 4.96 12.62 42.32
C GLN A 277 3.96 13.03 43.40
N ARG A 278 3.97 14.29 43.83
CA ARG A 278 3.06 14.79 44.89
C ARG A 278 1.63 14.94 44.43
N LEU A 279 1.42 15.40 43.20
CA LEU A 279 0.09 15.64 42.64
C LEU A 279 -0.51 14.41 41.94
N GLY A 280 0.31 13.39 41.64
CA GLY A 280 -0.12 12.18 40.95
C GLY A 280 -0.56 12.39 39.51
N THR A 281 -0.16 13.51 38.89
CA THR A 281 -0.50 13.86 37.52
C THR A 281 0.64 14.63 36.87
N LYS A 282 0.63 14.70 35.54
CA LYS A 282 1.70 15.36 34.75
C LYS A 282 1.71 16.86 34.99
N VAL A 283 2.86 17.36 35.45
CA VAL A 283 3.11 18.79 35.68
C VAL A 283 4.19 19.26 34.72
N ARG A 284 4.04 20.42 34.14
CA ARG A 284 5.02 21.13 33.32
C ARG A 284 5.27 22.52 33.87
N ILE A 285 6.54 22.91 33.95
CA ILE A 285 6.99 24.22 34.34
C ILE A 285 7.56 24.91 33.11
N GLN A 286 6.96 26.00 32.66
CA GLN A 286 7.42 26.81 31.53
C GLN A 286 7.94 28.15 32.03
N GLU A 287 9.22 28.42 31.83
CA GLU A 287 9.76 29.75 32.09
C GLU A 287 9.21 30.79 31.12
N GLY A 288 8.82 31.92 31.63
CA GLY A 288 8.43 33.09 30.86
C GLY A 288 9.63 33.81 30.23
N ARG A 289 9.37 34.72 29.30
CA ARG A 289 10.41 35.58 28.69
C ARG A 289 11.08 36.54 29.66
N GLU A 290 10.42 36.86 30.77
CA GLU A 290 10.94 37.74 31.85
C GLU A 290 11.52 36.88 32.96
N GLN A 291 12.67 37.28 33.46
CA GLN A 291 13.41 36.58 34.52
C GLN A 291 12.53 36.48 35.78
N GLY A 292 12.36 35.28 36.31
CA GLY A 292 11.54 35.05 37.50
C GLY A 292 10.01 34.89 37.29
N LYS A 293 9.54 34.90 36.03
CA LYS A 293 8.12 34.63 35.70
C LYS A 293 8.02 33.34 34.91
N GLY A 294 7.02 32.53 35.21
CA GLY A 294 6.76 31.25 34.52
C GLY A 294 5.31 30.86 34.60
N ARG A 295 4.97 29.77 33.95
CA ARG A 295 3.66 29.14 33.98
C ARG A 295 3.82 27.70 34.49
N LEU A 296 2.98 27.34 35.44
CA LEU A 296 2.82 25.96 35.89
C LEU A 296 1.57 25.40 35.21
N GLU A 297 1.70 24.31 34.51
CA GLU A 297 0.62 23.61 33.82
C GLU A 297 0.43 22.23 34.48
N ILE A 298 -0.74 22.00 35.04
CA ILE A 298 -1.10 20.75 35.73
C ILE A 298 -2.23 20.11 34.91
N SER A 299 -2.00 18.88 34.43
CA SER A 299 -3.00 18.13 33.68
C SER A 299 -3.94 17.41 34.61
N TYR A 300 -5.25 17.36 34.31
CA TYR A 300 -6.23 16.55 35.01
C TYR A 300 -7.06 15.71 34.02
N PHE A 301 -7.61 14.59 34.47
CA PHE A 301 -8.29 13.62 33.60
C PHE A 301 -9.81 13.55 33.84
N SER A 302 -10.30 14.03 34.99
CA SER A 302 -11.72 14.06 35.33
C SER A 302 -12.04 15.24 36.23
N VAL A 303 -13.33 15.54 36.42
CA VAL A 303 -13.79 16.58 37.36
C VAL A 303 -13.39 16.22 38.81
N ASP A 304 -13.50 14.95 39.17
CA ASP A 304 -13.13 14.47 40.51
C ASP A 304 -11.60 14.61 40.76
N ASP A 305 -10.79 14.38 39.71
CA ASP A 305 -9.35 14.61 39.78
C ASP A 305 -9.01 16.09 39.95
N LEU A 306 -9.75 16.96 39.28
CA LEU A 306 -9.62 18.40 39.46
C LEU A 306 -9.95 18.84 40.88
N GLU A 307 -11.05 18.33 41.47
CA GLU A 307 -11.42 18.60 42.87
C GLU A 307 -10.33 18.11 43.84
N ARG A 308 -9.80 16.94 43.64
CA ARG A 308 -8.66 16.41 44.40
C ARG A 308 -7.44 17.32 44.32
N LEU A 309 -7.07 17.75 43.11
CA LEU A 309 -5.94 18.66 42.88
C LEU A 309 -6.16 20.01 43.54
N MET A 310 -7.37 20.56 43.44
CA MET A 310 -7.73 21.80 44.10
C MET A 310 -7.61 21.70 45.63
N GLY A 311 -8.10 20.61 46.22
CA GLY A 311 -7.95 20.34 47.66
C GLY A 311 -6.47 20.27 48.11
N LEU A 312 -5.61 19.66 47.30
CA LEU A 312 -4.16 19.58 47.57
C LEU A 312 -3.45 20.92 47.46
N LEU A 313 -3.85 21.76 46.48
CA LEU A 313 -3.25 23.08 46.22
C LEU A 313 -3.75 24.16 47.21
N THR A 314 -4.99 24.07 47.69
CA THR A 314 -5.55 25.03 48.67
C THR A 314 -5.26 24.65 50.11
N GLY A 315 -4.70 23.45 50.36
CA GLY A 315 -4.40 22.99 51.70
C GLY A 315 -5.62 22.47 52.47
N GLU A 316 -6.83 22.48 51.90
CA GLU A 316 -8.05 21.98 52.56
C GLU A 316 -8.05 20.49 52.80
N GLY A 317 -7.18 19.71 52.08
CA GLY A 317 -6.99 18.27 52.25
C GLY A 317 -6.27 17.94 53.55
N ALA A 318 -5.30 18.75 53.96
CA ALA A 318 -4.50 18.49 55.18
C ALA A 318 -5.30 18.75 56.44
N GLU A 319 -6.17 19.77 56.46
CA GLU A 319 -7.05 20.01 57.65
C GLU A 319 -8.10 18.93 57.83
N LYS A 320 -8.59 18.30 56.77
CA LYS A 320 -9.57 17.20 56.85
C LYS A 320 -8.95 15.90 57.30
N GLU A 321 -7.70 15.62 56.93
CA GLU A 321 -6.95 14.43 57.40
C GLU A 321 -6.52 14.58 58.84
N ASP A 322 -6.05 15.75 59.28
CA ASP A 322 -5.71 16.02 60.67
C ASP A 322 -6.94 15.92 61.61
N LYS A 323 -8.10 16.46 61.16
CA LYS A 323 -9.36 16.31 61.88
C LYS A 323 -9.85 14.87 61.94
N ARG A 324 -9.70 14.09 60.90
CA ARG A 324 -10.01 12.63 60.87
C ARG A 324 -9.05 11.82 61.73
N ALA A 325 -7.76 12.16 61.71
CA ALA A 325 -6.77 11.52 62.59
C ALA A 325 -7.03 11.84 64.08
N ALA A 326 -7.35 13.08 64.38
CA ALA A 326 -7.74 13.50 65.72
C ALA A 326 -9.05 12.81 66.22
N LEU A 327 -10.06 12.70 65.34
CA LEU A 327 -11.30 11.96 65.68
C LEU A 327 -11.06 10.45 65.83
N ARG A 328 -10.18 9.83 65.07
CA ARG A 328 -9.79 8.42 65.28
C ARG A 328 -9.02 8.21 66.57
N ALA A 329 -8.14 9.13 66.98
CA ALA A 329 -7.41 9.08 68.23
C ALA A 329 -8.34 9.22 69.47
N ILE A 330 -9.39 10.03 69.35
CA ILE A 330 -10.41 10.19 70.42
C ILE A 330 -11.31 8.93 70.51
N SER A 331 -11.62 8.30 69.33
CA SER A 331 -12.46 7.09 69.32
C SER A 331 -11.75 5.84 69.90
N THR A 332 -10.40 5.80 69.91
CA THR A 332 -9.63 4.69 70.46
C THR A 332 -9.36 4.80 71.99
N GLN A 333 -9.64 5.95 72.61
CA GLN A 333 -9.46 6.14 74.06
C GLN A 333 -10.67 5.81 74.94
N ASN A 334 -11.84 5.54 74.36
CA ASN A 334 -13.09 5.33 75.09
C ASN A 334 -13.62 3.88 75.17
N PHE A 335 -12.77 2.87 75.06
CA PHE A 335 -13.15 1.49 75.33
C PHE A 335 -12.10 0.78 76.18
N THR A 336 -12.12 1.08 77.52
CA THR A 336 -11.62 0.20 78.51
C THR A 336 -12.62 0.26 79.71
N VAL A 337 -13.49 -0.71 79.76
CA VAL A 337 -14.20 -1.17 80.99
C VAL A 337 -13.93 -2.62 81.10
#